data_5a9f7b12849d649fcce7453ac4f7baa0
#
_entry.id   5a9f7b12849d649fcce7453ac4f7baa0
#
_cell.length_a   1.000
_cell.length_b   1.000
_cell.length_c   1.000
_cell.angle_alpha   90.00
_cell.angle_beta   90.00
_cell.angle_gamma   90.00
#
_symmetry.space_group_name_H-M   'P 1'
#
loop_
_entity.id
_entity.type
_entity.pdbx_description
1 polymer ?
#
loop_
_entity_poly.entity_id
_entity_poly.type
_entity_poly.pdbx_seq_one_letter_code
_entity_poly.pdbx_strand_id
1 'polypeptide(L)'
;MELQGRITLSAPCRTVWQALNDPEILRRCIPGCEEVKQISPEEMHARVLLRMGPVRARFAGKVTMSDVRPLQGYTLHFEGSGGSAGFARGSSVITLTDAGAATELAYTADASVAGKLGQIGGRLIDASARQLADQFFASFQREVAADKPANALPSPYPQSGAAADTRSALPVVLPPASARRGERAQPDWLASEAPRLLWFFAGVVATGAGVWMGAHWLR
;
A
#
# COMPACT_ATOMS: atom_id res chain seq x y z
N MET A 1 15.78 -15.91 -3.61
CA MET A 1 14.49 -16.47 -4.07
C MET A 1 13.95 -15.57 -5.15
N GLU A 2 13.47 -16.20 -6.23
CA GLU A 2 12.90 -15.46 -7.35
C GLU A 2 11.44 -15.90 -7.55
N LEU A 3 10.56 -14.95 -7.78
CA LEU A 3 9.14 -15.16 -8.01
C LEU A 3 8.69 -14.30 -9.18
N GLN A 4 7.97 -14.89 -10.13
CA GLN A 4 7.39 -14.17 -11.25
C GLN A 4 5.98 -14.67 -11.53
N GLY A 5 5.15 -13.80 -12.07
CA GLY A 5 3.79 -14.16 -12.43
C GLY A 5 3.14 -13.15 -13.37
N ARG A 6 2.02 -13.58 -13.94
CA ARG A 6 1.17 -12.78 -14.83
C ARG A 6 -0.28 -13.08 -14.52
N ILE A 7 -1.09 -12.04 -14.39
CA ILE A 7 -2.49 -12.15 -13.99
C ILE A 7 -3.31 -11.16 -14.82
N THR A 8 -4.47 -11.63 -15.29
CA THR A 8 -5.45 -10.76 -15.92
C THR A 8 -6.49 -10.33 -14.89
N LEU A 9 -6.60 -9.03 -14.67
CA LEU A 9 -7.54 -8.40 -13.74
C LEU A 9 -8.74 -7.86 -14.52
N SER A 10 -9.97 -8.22 -14.13
CA SER A 10 -11.20 -7.82 -14.82
C SER A 10 -11.64 -6.40 -14.45
N ALA A 11 -10.71 -5.45 -14.56
CA ALA A 11 -10.92 -4.03 -14.29
C ALA A 11 -10.03 -3.18 -15.22
N PRO A 12 -10.46 -1.94 -15.56
CA PRO A 12 -9.65 -1.00 -16.33
C PRO A 12 -8.32 -0.66 -15.63
N CYS A 13 -7.28 -0.35 -16.41
CA CYS A 13 -5.94 -0.09 -15.90
C CYS A 13 -5.90 1.04 -14.85
N ARG A 14 -6.73 2.06 -15.00
CA ARG A 14 -6.87 3.15 -14.01
C ARG A 14 -7.36 2.64 -12.65
N THR A 15 -8.38 1.79 -12.63
CA THR A 15 -8.93 1.20 -11.39
C THR A 15 -7.88 0.33 -10.71
N VAL A 16 -7.20 -0.52 -11.48
CA VAL A 16 -6.11 -1.37 -10.97
C VAL A 16 -4.98 -0.52 -10.38
N TRP A 17 -4.56 0.53 -11.09
CA TRP A 17 -3.52 1.45 -10.61
C TRP A 17 -3.91 2.13 -9.30
N GLN A 18 -5.11 2.65 -9.20
CA GLN A 18 -5.62 3.30 -7.98
C GLN A 18 -5.64 2.31 -6.82
N ALA A 19 -6.17 1.10 -7.03
CA ALA A 19 -6.24 0.06 -6.01
C ALA A 19 -4.87 -0.42 -5.51
N LEU A 20 -3.87 -0.50 -6.39
CA LEU A 20 -2.49 -0.84 -6.02
C LEU A 20 -1.79 0.24 -5.17
N ASN A 21 -2.31 1.46 -5.18
CA ASN A 21 -1.78 2.59 -4.40
C ASN A 21 -2.69 2.97 -3.23
N ASP A 22 -3.77 2.23 -2.98
CA ASP A 22 -4.69 2.47 -1.87
C ASP A 22 -4.31 1.59 -0.65
N PRO A 23 -3.88 2.19 0.48
CA PRO A 23 -3.49 1.46 1.69
C PRO A 23 -4.62 0.59 2.26
N GLU A 24 -5.88 1.02 2.14
CA GLU A 24 -7.01 0.26 2.69
C GLU A 24 -7.33 -0.96 1.84
N ILE A 25 -7.24 -0.84 0.51
CA ILE A 25 -7.37 -1.98 -0.40
C ILE A 25 -6.23 -2.97 -0.15
N LEU A 26 -4.99 -2.49 -0.10
CA LEU A 26 -3.82 -3.34 0.18
C LEU A 26 -3.96 -4.05 1.53
N ARG A 27 -4.41 -3.37 2.58
CA ARG A 27 -4.64 -3.96 3.90
C ARG A 27 -5.64 -5.13 3.85
N ARG A 28 -6.69 -5.02 3.04
CA ARG A 28 -7.68 -6.11 2.86
C ARG A 28 -7.17 -7.26 2.00
N CYS A 29 -6.28 -6.98 1.05
CA CYS A 29 -5.78 -7.97 0.10
C CYS A 29 -4.58 -8.75 0.63
N ILE A 30 -3.69 -8.14 1.42
CA ILE A 30 -2.49 -8.80 1.93
C ILE A 30 -2.84 -9.80 3.03
N PRO A 31 -2.53 -11.10 2.86
CA PRO A 31 -2.87 -12.12 3.85
C PRO A 31 -2.18 -11.86 5.19
N GLY A 32 -2.99 -11.81 6.27
CA GLY A 32 -2.49 -11.57 7.62
C GLY A 32 -2.07 -10.12 7.89
N CYS A 33 -2.43 -9.19 7.03
CA CYS A 33 -2.15 -7.77 7.23
C CYS A 33 -2.96 -7.21 8.40
N GLU A 34 -2.25 -6.61 9.34
CA GLU A 34 -2.84 -5.93 10.50
C GLU A 34 -2.99 -4.43 10.22
N GLU A 35 -2.03 -3.85 9.49
CA GLU A 35 -1.98 -2.40 9.21
C GLU A 35 -1.19 -2.10 7.95
N VAL A 36 -1.63 -1.12 7.17
CA VAL A 36 -0.86 -0.44 6.12
C VAL A 36 -0.99 1.06 6.35
N LYS A 37 0.14 1.76 6.36
CA LYS A 37 0.20 3.23 6.48
C LYS A 37 0.99 3.81 5.33
N GLN A 38 0.43 4.75 4.63
CA GLN A 38 1.16 5.56 3.67
C GLN A 38 1.89 6.68 4.43
N ILE A 39 3.21 6.71 4.28
CA ILE A 39 4.09 7.70 4.91
C ILE A 39 4.34 8.86 3.94
N SER A 40 4.52 8.53 2.67
CA SER A 40 4.64 9.48 1.56
C SER A 40 4.01 8.88 0.30
N PRO A 41 3.90 9.62 -0.81
CA PRO A 41 3.42 9.06 -2.08
C PRO A 41 4.20 7.82 -2.55
N GLU A 42 5.46 7.68 -2.14
CA GLU A 42 6.38 6.64 -2.58
C GLU A 42 6.75 5.66 -1.46
N GLU A 43 6.27 5.87 -0.22
CA GLU A 43 6.63 5.04 0.92
C GLU A 43 5.41 4.58 1.70
N MET A 44 5.33 3.28 1.94
CA MET A 44 4.32 2.64 2.78
C MET A 44 4.98 1.77 3.85
N HIS A 45 4.38 1.74 5.04
CA HIS A 45 4.73 0.83 6.11
C HIS A 45 3.60 -0.16 6.33
N ALA A 46 3.94 -1.42 6.53
CA ALA A 46 2.95 -2.47 6.77
C ALA A 46 3.32 -3.31 7.98
N ARG A 47 2.29 -3.82 8.67
CA ARG A 47 2.41 -4.80 9.74
C ARG A 47 1.64 -6.05 9.36
N VAL A 48 2.33 -7.17 9.25
CA VAL A 48 1.76 -8.41 8.73
C VAL A 48 2.08 -9.58 9.65
N LEU A 49 1.09 -10.37 10.02
CA LEU A 49 1.27 -11.65 10.72
C LEU A 49 1.51 -12.75 9.69
N LEU A 50 2.77 -13.11 9.49
CA LEU A 50 3.16 -14.19 8.58
C LEU A 50 3.14 -15.55 9.27
N ARG A 51 2.71 -16.56 8.52
CA ARG A 51 2.77 -17.97 8.89
C ARG A 51 3.42 -18.73 7.75
N MET A 52 4.65 -19.21 7.99
CA MET A 52 5.41 -19.99 7.00
C MET A 52 5.91 -21.28 7.66
N GLY A 53 5.29 -22.41 7.35
CA GLY A 53 5.58 -23.66 8.02
C GLY A 53 5.44 -23.54 9.55
N PRO A 54 6.48 -23.90 10.33
CA PRO A 54 6.47 -23.80 11.79
C PRO A 54 6.66 -22.36 12.31
N VAL A 55 7.05 -21.42 11.43
CA VAL A 55 7.32 -20.03 11.83
C VAL A 55 6.05 -19.20 11.77
N ARG A 56 5.72 -18.58 12.90
CA ARG A 56 4.66 -17.58 13.01
C ARG A 56 5.22 -16.34 13.67
N ALA A 57 5.23 -15.22 12.96
CA ALA A 57 5.76 -13.99 13.48
C ALA A 57 5.08 -12.76 12.86
N ARG A 58 5.04 -11.66 13.63
CA ARG A 58 4.68 -10.34 13.11
C ARG A 58 5.89 -9.71 12.47
N PHE A 59 5.72 -9.28 11.23
CA PHE A 59 6.71 -8.55 10.47
C PHE A 59 6.28 -7.10 10.36
N ALA A 60 7.20 -6.19 10.71
CA ALA A 60 7.09 -4.78 10.36
C ALA A 60 7.90 -4.56 9.09
N GLY A 61 7.24 -4.10 8.05
CA GLY A 61 7.81 -3.91 6.72
C GLY A 61 7.74 -2.45 6.27
N LYS A 62 8.74 -2.05 5.52
CA LYS A 62 8.81 -0.81 4.77
C LYS A 62 8.85 -1.16 3.28
N VAL A 63 8.07 -0.44 2.50
CA VAL A 63 8.04 -0.55 1.03
C VAL A 63 8.24 0.83 0.45
N THR A 64 9.18 0.97 -0.49
CA THR A 64 9.42 2.18 -1.26
C THR A 64 9.25 1.92 -2.73
N MET A 65 8.65 2.87 -3.45
CA MET A 65 8.47 2.82 -4.89
C MET A 65 9.54 3.66 -5.60
N SER A 66 10.05 3.15 -6.70
CA SER A 66 10.93 3.86 -7.65
C SER A 66 10.46 3.61 -9.08
N ASP A 67 11.02 4.37 -10.02
CA ASP A 67 10.73 4.25 -11.45
C ASP A 67 9.23 4.29 -11.77
N VAL A 68 8.48 5.10 -11.04
CA VAL A 68 7.02 5.17 -11.14
C VAL A 68 6.62 5.74 -12.49
N ARG A 69 5.93 4.91 -13.28
CA ARG A 69 5.30 5.28 -14.56
C ARG A 69 3.80 5.10 -14.40
N PRO A 70 3.03 6.17 -14.22
CA PRO A 70 1.60 6.08 -13.98
C PRO A 70 0.88 5.22 -15.03
N LEU A 71 0.03 4.31 -14.57
CA LEU A 71 -0.71 3.32 -15.37
C LEU A 71 0.14 2.28 -16.12
N GLN A 72 1.47 2.31 -16.01
CA GLN A 72 2.36 1.38 -16.69
C GLN A 72 3.13 0.48 -15.72
N GLY A 73 3.48 0.97 -14.54
CA GLY A 73 4.20 0.18 -13.54
C GLY A 73 5.16 0.98 -12.68
N TYR A 74 5.86 0.26 -11.82
CA TYR A 74 6.87 0.78 -10.89
C TYR A 74 7.75 -0.34 -10.36
N THR A 75 8.86 0.03 -9.74
CA THR A 75 9.70 -0.87 -8.95
C THR A 75 9.40 -0.70 -7.47
N LEU A 76 9.14 -1.79 -6.76
CA LEU A 76 9.05 -1.83 -5.30
C LEU A 76 10.38 -2.28 -4.72
N HIS A 77 10.84 -1.59 -3.69
CA HIS A 77 11.89 -2.07 -2.78
C HIS A 77 11.25 -2.32 -1.43
N PHE A 78 11.46 -3.49 -0.88
CA PHE A 78 10.87 -3.85 0.41
C PHE A 78 11.89 -4.41 1.37
N GLU A 79 11.69 -4.09 2.63
CA GLU A 79 12.41 -4.67 3.76
C GLU A 79 11.44 -4.93 4.90
N GLY A 80 11.63 -6.02 5.62
CA GLY A 80 10.78 -6.40 6.73
C GLY A 80 11.53 -7.13 7.81
N SER A 81 11.22 -6.83 9.06
CA SER A 81 11.80 -7.45 10.24
C SER A 81 10.72 -8.14 11.07
N GLY A 82 10.96 -9.41 11.39
CA GLY A 82 10.15 -10.22 12.31
C GLY A 82 10.84 -10.45 13.68
N GLY A 83 11.81 -9.60 14.05
CA GLY A 83 12.57 -9.74 15.28
C GLY A 83 13.35 -11.07 15.29
N SER A 84 13.10 -11.91 16.29
CA SER A 84 13.77 -13.22 16.43
C SER A 84 13.45 -14.21 15.29
N ALA A 85 12.41 -13.98 14.49
CA ALA A 85 12.10 -14.81 13.33
C ALA A 85 13.02 -14.52 12.13
N GLY A 86 13.64 -13.34 12.09
CA GLY A 86 14.57 -12.95 11.05
C GLY A 86 14.10 -11.72 10.28
N PHE A 87 14.67 -11.54 9.10
CA PHE A 87 14.35 -10.43 8.21
C PHE A 87 14.28 -10.88 6.75
N ALA A 88 13.57 -10.09 5.95
CA ALA A 88 13.49 -10.24 4.50
C ALA A 88 13.70 -8.89 3.83
N ARG A 89 14.34 -8.89 2.66
CA ARG A 89 14.49 -7.70 1.81
C ARG A 89 14.52 -8.11 0.35
N GLY A 90 14.14 -7.20 -0.51
CA GLY A 90 14.15 -7.48 -1.93
C GLY A 90 13.57 -6.36 -2.76
N SER A 91 13.33 -6.67 -4.02
CA SER A 91 12.67 -5.77 -4.95
C SER A 91 11.67 -6.52 -5.82
N SER A 92 10.72 -5.80 -6.38
CA SER A 92 9.77 -6.34 -7.35
C SER A 92 9.48 -5.30 -8.42
N VAL A 93 9.55 -5.72 -9.67
CA VAL A 93 9.11 -4.90 -10.81
C VAL A 93 7.69 -5.29 -11.15
N ILE A 94 6.81 -4.29 -11.22
CA ILE A 94 5.40 -4.44 -11.58
C ILE A 94 5.14 -3.71 -12.88
N THR A 95 4.52 -4.40 -13.82
CA THR A 95 4.14 -3.83 -15.12
C THR A 95 2.65 -4.04 -15.34
N LEU A 96 1.97 -2.99 -15.80
CA LEU A 96 0.57 -3.01 -16.19
C LEU A 96 0.45 -2.80 -17.69
N THR A 97 -0.38 -3.62 -18.34
CA THR A 97 -0.73 -3.49 -19.77
C THR A 97 -2.24 -3.34 -19.85
N ASP A 98 -2.69 -2.26 -20.47
CA ASP A 98 -4.10 -1.99 -20.69
C ASP A 98 -4.66 -2.97 -21.76
N ALA A 99 -5.71 -3.68 -21.41
CA ALA A 99 -6.46 -4.57 -22.27
C ALA A 99 -7.95 -4.13 -22.38
N GLY A 100 -8.20 -2.82 -22.32
CA GLY A 100 -9.53 -2.21 -22.39
C GLY A 100 -10.34 -2.39 -21.11
N ALA A 101 -11.28 -3.33 -21.09
CA ALA A 101 -12.08 -3.63 -19.90
C ALA A 101 -11.32 -4.48 -18.84
N ALA A 102 -10.12 -4.93 -19.18
CA ALA A 102 -9.25 -5.72 -18.32
C ALA A 102 -7.85 -5.11 -18.29
N THR A 103 -7.04 -5.55 -17.34
CA THR A 103 -5.62 -5.15 -17.19
C THR A 103 -4.78 -6.41 -17.03
N GLU A 104 -3.73 -6.55 -17.79
CA GLU A 104 -2.71 -7.55 -17.55
C GLU A 104 -1.67 -6.97 -16.58
N LEU A 105 -1.47 -7.63 -15.44
CA LEU A 105 -0.44 -7.34 -14.47
C LEU A 105 0.64 -8.42 -14.54
N ALA A 106 1.87 -8.02 -14.82
CA ALA A 106 3.04 -8.88 -14.73
C ALA A 106 3.93 -8.40 -13.59
N TYR A 107 4.55 -9.34 -12.88
CA TYR A 107 5.52 -9.02 -11.82
C TYR A 107 6.69 -10.00 -11.83
N THR A 108 7.85 -9.47 -11.44
CA THR A 108 9.04 -10.22 -11.05
C THR A 108 9.50 -9.71 -9.70
N ALA A 109 9.86 -10.62 -8.81
CA ALA A 109 10.33 -10.28 -7.47
C ALA A 109 11.57 -11.08 -7.11
N ASP A 110 12.54 -10.41 -6.53
CA ASP A 110 13.75 -10.99 -5.97
C ASP A 110 13.80 -10.70 -4.47
N ALA A 111 14.04 -11.76 -3.66
CA ALA A 111 14.06 -11.60 -2.22
C ALA A 111 15.15 -12.44 -1.56
N SER A 112 15.75 -11.86 -0.53
CA SER A 112 16.68 -12.50 0.40
C SER A 112 16.01 -12.60 1.78
N VAL A 113 16.09 -13.79 2.38
CA VAL A 113 15.48 -14.08 3.68
C VAL A 113 16.58 -14.61 4.61
N ALA A 114 16.62 -14.13 5.84
CA ALA A 114 17.61 -14.52 6.84
C ALA A 114 16.98 -14.77 8.22
N GLY A 115 17.79 -15.32 9.15
CA GLY A 115 17.34 -15.71 10.49
C GLY A 115 16.65 -17.07 10.50
N LYS A 116 15.78 -17.31 11.49
CA LYS A 116 15.02 -18.57 11.63
C LYS A 116 14.16 -18.86 10.41
N LEU A 117 13.61 -17.81 9.78
CA LEU A 117 12.81 -17.92 8.57
C LEU A 117 13.67 -18.50 7.41
N GLY A 118 14.93 -18.06 7.26
CA GLY A 118 15.86 -18.60 6.25
C GLY A 118 16.24 -20.06 6.48
N GLN A 119 16.17 -20.54 7.73
CA GLN A 119 16.54 -21.91 8.09
C GLN A 119 15.47 -22.96 7.74
N ILE A 120 14.24 -22.57 7.44
CA ILE A 120 13.17 -23.52 7.06
C ILE A 120 13.34 -24.13 5.68
N GLY A 121 14.32 -23.66 4.89
CA GLY A 121 14.68 -24.17 3.58
C GLY A 121 14.00 -23.42 2.42
N GLY A 122 14.78 -23.18 1.37
CA GLY A 122 14.35 -22.38 0.22
C GLY A 122 13.06 -22.87 -0.43
N ARG A 123 12.91 -24.19 -0.63
CA ARG A 123 11.69 -24.75 -1.24
C ARG A 123 10.40 -24.42 -0.48
N LEU A 124 10.46 -24.40 0.87
CA LEU A 124 9.30 -24.06 1.68
C LEU A 124 9.02 -22.55 1.64
N ILE A 125 10.08 -21.74 1.61
CA ILE A 125 9.95 -20.28 1.43
C ILE A 125 9.32 -19.98 0.08
N ASP A 126 9.82 -20.57 -1.02
CA ASP A 126 9.29 -20.36 -2.37
C ASP A 126 7.83 -20.79 -2.50
N ALA A 127 7.46 -21.95 -1.95
CA ALA A 127 6.08 -22.42 -1.94
C ALA A 127 5.15 -21.49 -1.16
N SER A 128 5.61 -21.02 0.02
CA SER A 128 4.83 -20.09 0.85
C SER A 128 4.67 -18.73 0.17
N ALA A 129 5.72 -18.23 -0.49
CA ALA A 129 5.67 -16.95 -1.20
C ALA A 129 4.70 -17.00 -2.37
N ARG A 130 4.69 -18.08 -3.15
CA ARG A 130 3.71 -18.31 -4.23
C ARG A 130 2.31 -18.33 -3.68
N GLN A 131 2.06 -19.11 -2.62
CA GLN A 131 0.74 -19.18 -1.99
C GLN A 131 0.25 -17.80 -1.49
N LEU A 132 1.13 -16.99 -0.89
CA LEU A 132 0.80 -15.63 -0.44
C LEU A 132 0.47 -14.72 -1.62
N ALA A 133 1.21 -14.81 -2.71
CA ALA A 133 0.94 -14.06 -3.93
C ALA A 133 -0.41 -14.45 -4.54
N ASP A 134 -0.70 -15.75 -4.64
CA ASP A 134 -1.99 -16.26 -5.15
C ASP A 134 -3.17 -15.76 -4.29
N GLN A 135 -3.04 -15.80 -2.97
CA GLN A 135 -4.06 -15.29 -2.05
C GLN A 135 -4.25 -13.78 -2.18
N PHE A 136 -3.16 -13.03 -2.29
CA PHE A 136 -3.20 -11.59 -2.52
C PHE A 136 -3.96 -11.28 -3.80
N PHE A 137 -3.58 -11.87 -4.93
CA PHE A 137 -4.21 -11.58 -6.22
C PHE A 137 -5.65 -12.04 -6.30
N ALA A 138 -6.00 -13.18 -5.68
CA ALA A 138 -7.39 -13.61 -5.57
C ALA A 138 -8.26 -12.62 -4.77
N SER A 139 -7.71 -12.00 -3.72
CA SER A 139 -8.40 -10.97 -2.95
C SER A 139 -8.47 -9.66 -3.72
N PHE A 140 -7.36 -9.26 -4.35
CA PHE A 140 -7.26 -8.04 -5.13
C PHE A 140 -8.22 -8.03 -6.33
N GLN A 141 -8.33 -9.16 -7.05
CA GLN A 141 -9.32 -9.33 -8.13
C GLN A 141 -10.75 -9.07 -7.65
N ARG A 142 -11.11 -9.51 -6.45
CA ARG A 142 -12.45 -9.28 -5.88
C ARG A 142 -12.66 -7.80 -5.55
N GLU A 143 -11.68 -7.14 -4.97
CA GLU A 143 -11.75 -5.71 -4.64
C GLU A 143 -11.93 -4.86 -5.90
N VAL A 144 -11.08 -5.05 -6.92
CA VAL A 144 -11.15 -4.26 -8.15
C VAL A 144 -12.38 -4.57 -9.00
N ALA A 145 -12.96 -5.77 -8.88
CA ALA A 145 -14.21 -6.13 -9.55
C ALA A 145 -15.44 -5.53 -8.82
N ALA A 146 -15.38 -5.38 -7.50
CA ALA A 146 -16.44 -4.78 -6.69
C ALA A 146 -16.51 -3.25 -6.89
N ASP A 147 -15.38 -2.62 -7.17
CA ASP A 147 -15.28 -1.17 -7.41
C ASP A 147 -15.70 -0.77 -8.85
N LYS A 148 -16.28 -1.72 -9.59
CA LYS A 148 -16.91 -1.43 -10.87
C LYS A 148 -18.11 -0.52 -10.61
N PRO A 149 -18.14 0.75 -11.10
CA PRO A 149 -19.26 1.63 -10.83
C PRO A 149 -20.54 0.93 -11.27
N ALA A 150 -21.45 0.73 -10.33
CA ALA A 150 -22.81 0.25 -10.58
C ALA A 150 -23.65 1.31 -11.33
N ASN A 151 -23.07 1.93 -12.34
CA ASN A 151 -23.69 2.98 -13.13
C ASN A 151 -23.79 2.59 -14.58
N ALA A 152 -24.47 1.47 -14.84
CA ALA A 152 -25.08 1.14 -16.11
C ALA A 152 -26.46 0.51 -15.85
N LEU A 153 -27.27 1.17 -15.01
CA LEU A 153 -28.71 0.96 -15.09
C LEU A 153 -29.17 1.82 -16.28
N PRO A 154 -29.83 1.23 -17.29
CA PRO A 154 -30.52 2.03 -18.29
C PRO A 154 -31.60 2.81 -17.57
N SER A 155 -31.51 4.12 -17.63
CA SER A 155 -32.54 5.03 -17.09
C SER A 155 -33.84 4.78 -17.86
N PRO A 156 -34.92 4.29 -17.23
CA PRO A 156 -36.21 4.22 -17.88
C PRO A 156 -36.93 5.57 -17.65
N TYR A 157 -36.39 6.66 -18.22
CA TYR A 157 -37.18 7.85 -18.39
C TYR A 157 -37.60 7.97 -19.84
N PRO A 158 -38.91 7.86 -20.17
CA PRO A 158 -39.41 8.28 -21.45
C PRO A 158 -39.26 9.80 -21.56
N GLN A 159 -38.51 10.21 -22.59
CA GLN A 159 -38.56 11.60 -23.03
C GLN A 159 -39.98 11.89 -23.52
N SER A 160 -40.79 12.49 -22.66
CA SER A 160 -42.02 13.11 -23.14
C SER A 160 -41.73 14.60 -23.35
N GLY A 161 -41.80 14.95 -24.61
CA GLY A 161 -41.62 16.32 -25.06
C GLY A 161 -42.85 17.16 -24.76
N ALA A 162 -42.64 18.41 -24.96
CA ALA A 162 -43.58 19.47 -25.33
C ALA A 162 -43.99 20.49 -24.25
N ALA A 163 -43.55 21.68 -24.55
CA ALA A 163 -44.32 22.93 -24.62
C ALA A 163 -44.55 23.76 -23.35
N ALA A 164 -43.91 24.93 -23.40
CA ALA A 164 -44.47 26.28 -23.24
C ALA A 164 -45.17 26.58 -21.89
N ASP A 165 -44.80 27.55 -21.14
CA ASP A 165 -45.14 28.96 -21.19
C ASP A 165 -44.90 29.69 -19.84
N THR A 166 -44.31 30.85 -19.98
CA THR A 166 -44.70 32.15 -19.41
C THR A 166 -44.68 32.42 -17.89
N ARG A 167 -43.75 33.34 -17.53
CA ARG A 167 -43.88 34.45 -16.57
C ARG A 167 -44.07 34.14 -15.07
N SER A 168 -43.09 34.55 -14.28
CA SER A 168 -43.30 35.73 -13.41
C SER A 168 -42.04 36.05 -12.62
N ALA A 169 -41.51 37.20 -12.83
CA ALA A 169 -40.49 37.82 -11.98
C ALA A 169 -41.11 38.34 -10.70
N LEU A 170 -40.43 38.22 -9.56
CA LEU A 170 -40.38 39.23 -8.50
C LEU A 170 -39.23 38.90 -7.51
N PRO A 171 -38.68 39.88 -6.82
CA PRO A 171 -37.33 39.91 -6.30
C PRO A 171 -37.21 39.37 -4.86
N VAL A 172 -36.19 38.62 -4.56
CA VAL A 172 -35.86 38.26 -3.18
C VAL A 172 -34.66 39.07 -2.71
N VAL A 173 -34.94 39.77 -1.63
CA VAL A 173 -34.08 40.61 -0.79
C VAL A 173 -32.94 39.78 -0.20
N LEU A 174 -31.70 40.24 -0.34
CA LEU A 174 -30.53 39.77 0.38
C LEU A 174 -30.47 40.39 1.79
N PRO A 175 -30.24 39.62 2.85
CA PRO A 175 -29.74 40.16 4.09
C PRO A 175 -28.19 40.11 4.18
N PRO A 176 -27.54 40.98 4.97
CA PRO A 176 -26.12 41.24 4.89
C PRO A 176 -25.28 40.23 5.63
N ALA A 177 -24.05 40.12 5.13
CA ALA A 177 -22.95 39.35 5.68
C ALA A 177 -22.60 39.78 7.13
N SER A 178 -22.63 38.83 8.05
CA SER A 178 -21.91 38.95 9.32
C SER A 178 -20.67 38.06 9.29
N ALA A 179 -19.51 38.71 9.28
CA ALA A 179 -18.20 38.12 9.45
C ALA A 179 -18.11 37.45 10.82
N ARG A 180 -17.90 36.14 10.84
CA ARG A 180 -17.32 35.46 12.02
C ARG A 180 -15.95 34.91 11.62
N ARG A 181 -14.93 35.57 12.17
CA ARG A 181 -13.54 35.16 12.23
C ARG A 181 -13.49 33.89 13.07
N GLY A 182 -13.39 32.74 12.40
CA GLY A 182 -13.17 31.43 13.03
C GLY A 182 -11.69 31.18 13.21
N GLU A 183 -11.29 31.20 14.45
CA GLU A 183 -10.01 30.76 14.99
C GLU A 183 -9.70 29.34 14.52
N ARG A 184 -8.53 29.17 13.86
CA ARG A 184 -8.00 27.87 13.48
C ARG A 184 -7.49 27.19 14.73
N ALA A 185 -8.25 26.24 15.26
CA ALA A 185 -7.74 25.28 16.21
C ALA A 185 -6.75 24.36 15.50
N GLN A 186 -5.47 24.41 15.90
CA GLN A 186 -4.47 23.42 15.53
C GLN A 186 -4.75 22.14 16.30
N PRO A 187 -4.70 20.96 15.68
CA PRO A 187 -4.86 19.71 16.40
C PRO A 187 -3.59 19.34 17.17
N ASP A 188 -3.74 19.17 18.48
CA ASP A 188 -2.70 18.87 19.48
C ASP A 188 -2.12 17.43 19.43
N TRP A 189 -2.06 16.75 18.29
CA TRP A 189 -1.48 15.40 18.22
C TRP A 189 0.04 15.36 18.07
N LEU A 190 0.69 16.53 17.87
CA LEU A 190 2.15 16.63 17.70
C LEU A 190 2.95 16.62 19.02
N ALA A 191 2.30 16.59 20.18
CA ALA A 191 3.00 16.77 21.47
C ALA A 191 3.33 15.48 22.23
N SER A 192 2.89 14.28 21.80
CA SER A 192 3.01 13.09 22.67
C SER A 192 4.02 12.01 22.23
N GLU A 193 4.65 12.09 21.06
CA GLU A 193 5.52 11.01 20.55
C GLU A 193 7.02 11.38 20.45
N ALA A 194 7.41 12.61 20.81
CA ALA A 194 8.78 13.10 20.66
C ALA A 194 9.87 12.45 21.56
N PRO A 195 9.61 11.85 22.74
CA PRO A 195 10.70 11.36 23.59
C PRO A 195 11.19 9.93 23.28
N ARG A 196 10.45 9.12 22.48
CA ARG A 196 10.84 7.70 22.27
C ARG A 196 11.81 7.48 21.11
N LEU A 197 11.85 8.38 20.14
CA LEU A 197 12.75 8.28 18.99
C LEU A 197 14.18 8.74 19.29
N LEU A 198 14.37 9.64 20.26
CA LEU A 198 15.71 10.15 20.62
C LEU A 198 16.60 9.09 21.30
N TRP A 199 16.01 8.12 22.02
CA TRP A 199 16.76 7.05 22.67
C TRP A 199 17.23 5.97 21.71
N PHE A 200 16.54 5.79 20.57
CA PHE A 200 16.94 4.82 19.55
C PHE A 200 18.19 5.28 18.78
N PHE A 201 18.32 6.58 18.50
CA PHE A 201 19.50 7.12 17.82
C PHE A 201 20.72 7.19 18.72
N ALA A 202 20.56 7.41 20.01
CA ALA A 202 21.66 7.41 20.97
C ALA A 202 22.29 6.01 21.14
N GLY A 203 21.50 4.94 21.08
CA GLY A 203 21.98 3.55 21.18
C GLY A 203 22.80 3.10 19.97
N VAL A 204 22.42 3.49 18.77
CA VAL A 204 23.12 3.09 17.53
C VAL A 204 24.48 3.79 17.39
N VAL A 205 24.59 5.06 17.79
CA VAL A 205 25.86 5.81 17.76
C VAL A 205 26.85 5.28 18.79
N ALA A 206 26.41 4.91 19.99
CA ALA A 206 27.28 4.37 21.04
C ALA A 206 27.85 2.99 20.69
N THR A 207 27.07 2.13 20.00
CA THR A 207 27.52 0.78 19.60
C THR A 207 28.46 0.84 18.38
N GLY A 208 28.24 1.76 17.44
CA GLY A 208 29.13 1.96 16.28
C GLY A 208 30.51 2.49 16.64
N ALA A 209 30.61 3.40 17.64
CA ALA A 209 31.87 3.94 18.11
C ALA A 209 32.71 2.91 18.90
N GLY A 210 32.05 2.01 19.63
CA GLY A 210 32.74 0.94 20.39
C GLY A 210 33.41 -0.10 19.51
N VAL A 211 32.75 -0.49 18.41
CA VAL A 211 33.29 -1.45 17.44
C VAL A 211 34.45 -0.86 16.63
N TRP A 212 34.38 0.43 16.30
CA TRP A 212 35.44 1.11 15.53
C TRP A 212 36.73 1.29 16.38
N MET A 213 36.60 1.60 17.69
CA MET A 213 37.75 1.70 18.60
C MET A 213 38.39 0.37 18.92
N GLY A 214 37.60 -0.73 19.04
CA GLY A 214 38.13 -2.08 19.28
C GLY A 214 38.96 -2.63 18.13
N ALA A 215 38.60 -2.30 16.88
CA ALA A 215 39.33 -2.77 15.69
C ALA A 215 40.66 -2.03 15.44
N HIS A 216 40.90 -0.87 16.06
CA HIS A 216 42.13 -0.09 15.88
C HIS A 216 43.17 -0.28 17.00
N TRP A 217 42.81 -0.98 18.10
CA TRP A 217 43.72 -1.22 19.23
C TRP A 217 44.34 -2.60 19.27
N LEU A 218 44.03 -3.47 18.30
CA LEU A 218 44.54 -4.84 18.16
C LEU A 218 45.41 -5.02 16.89
N ARG A 219 46.12 -3.96 16.49
CA ARG A 219 47.23 -4.03 15.52
C ARG A 219 48.50 -3.47 16.10
#